data_451e1ce807b33134c6b9211ad761fb5c
#
_entry.id   451e1ce807b33134c6b9211ad761fb5c
#
_cell.length_a   1.000
_cell.length_b   1.000
_cell.length_c   1.000
_cell.angle_alpha   90.00
_cell.angle_beta   90.00
_cell.angle_gamma   90.00
#
_symmetry.space_group_name_H-M   'P 1'
#
loop_
_entity.id
_entity.type
_entity.pdbx_description
1 polymer ?
#
loop_
_entity_poly.entity_id
_entity_poly.type
_entity_poly.pdbx_seq_one_letter_code
_entity_poly.pdbx_strand_id
1 'polypeptide(L)'
;MSKFAGALAGLLVPAFVVAAVIATPAMAQEKGKDAKAVAAKKGEPTQKVYLENDAVRVFEVTFRPGDAGASVERPLRVIRVLKGGTLTLIYPDGKKEKLPWKTGDVKVRQPTPVYSPKNEGKSDIVLYVVYVKQPKK
;
A
#
# COMPACT_ATOMS: atom_id res chain seq x y z
N MET A 1 -29.21 -35.83 73.28
CA MET A 1 -29.61 -35.60 71.87
C MET A 1 -29.03 -34.26 71.37
N SER A 2 -28.00 -34.32 70.74
CA SER A 2 -27.40 -33.15 70.22
C SER A 2 -27.95 -32.94 68.80
N LYS A 3 -28.53 -31.83 68.62
CA LYS A 3 -28.93 -31.38 67.27
C LYS A 3 -27.90 -30.46 66.80
N PHE A 4 -27.08 -30.92 65.93
CA PHE A 4 -26.14 -30.08 65.26
C PHE A 4 -26.84 -29.50 64.02
N ALA A 5 -27.35 -28.37 64.20
CA ALA A 5 -27.61 -27.54 63.03
C ALA A 5 -26.28 -27.05 62.59
N GLY A 6 -25.67 -27.77 61.70
CA GLY A 6 -24.53 -27.28 61.04
C GLY A 6 -24.96 -26.15 60.13
N ALA A 7 -24.87 -24.97 60.63
CA ALA A 7 -24.94 -23.82 59.77
C ALA A 7 -23.69 -23.82 58.91
N LEU A 8 -23.78 -24.43 57.80
CA LEU A 8 -22.83 -24.20 56.73
C LEU A 8 -23.10 -22.78 56.20
N ALA A 9 -22.38 -21.88 56.79
CA ALA A 9 -22.23 -20.61 56.19
C ALA A 9 -21.53 -20.88 54.84
N GLY A 10 -22.31 -20.88 53.81
CA GLY A 10 -21.75 -20.90 52.48
C GLY A 10 -20.88 -19.68 52.31
N LEU A 11 -19.61 -19.91 52.31
CA LEU A 11 -18.69 -18.88 51.92
C LEU A 11 -18.95 -18.64 50.44
N LEU A 12 -19.78 -17.68 50.16
CA LEU A 12 -19.82 -17.06 48.85
C LEU A 12 -18.54 -16.27 48.71
N VAL A 13 -17.57 -16.89 48.14
CA VAL A 13 -16.42 -16.16 47.62
C VAL A 13 -16.92 -15.41 46.41
N PRO A 14 -16.99 -14.08 46.45
CA PRO A 14 -17.21 -13.36 45.24
C PRO A 14 -15.99 -13.62 44.38
N ALA A 15 -16.18 -14.33 43.32
CA ALA A 15 -15.20 -14.40 42.29
C ALA A 15 -15.09 -12.98 41.73
N PHE A 16 -14.12 -12.25 42.17
CA PHE A 16 -13.69 -11.05 41.48
C PHE A 16 -13.08 -11.52 40.15
N VAL A 17 -13.89 -11.57 39.14
CA VAL A 17 -13.37 -11.57 37.81
C VAL A 17 -12.75 -10.18 37.60
N VAL A 18 -11.51 -10.09 37.95
CA VAL A 18 -10.71 -8.98 37.45
C VAL A 18 -10.61 -9.20 35.95
N ALA A 19 -11.54 -8.64 35.25
CA ALA A 19 -11.35 -8.45 33.81
C ALA A 19 -10.16 -7.50 33.70
N ALA A 20 -9.00 -8.08 33.56
CA ALA A 20 -7.85 -7.31 33.11
C ALA A 20 -8.17 -6.85 31.68
N VAL A 21 -8.73 -5.68 31.56
CA VAL A 21 -8.78 -4.99 30.30
C VAL A 21 -7.33 -4.66 29.98
N ILE A 22 -6.70 -5.56 29.27
CA ILE A 22 -5.42 -5.26 28.66
C ILE A 22 -5.73 -4.24 27.59
N ALA A 23 -5.63 -2.98 27.95
CA ALA A 23 -5.60 -1.92 26.97
C ALA A 23 -4.35 -2.16 26.15
N THR A 24 -4.51 -2.78 25.01
CA THR A 24 -3.45 -2.84 24.03
C THR A 24 -3.10 -1.41 23.64
N PRO A 25 -1.86 -1.02 23.77
CA PRO A 25 -1.46 0.34 23.44
C PRO A 25 -1.81 0.62 21.99
N ALA A 26 -2.41 1.77 21.75
CA ALA A 26 -2.87 2.23 20.45
C ALA A 26 -1.77 2.42 19.40
N MET A 27 -0.55 1.98 19.65
CA MET A 27 0.58 2.11 18.72
C MET A 27 0.40 1.36 17.40
N ALA A 28 -0.50 0.38 17.36
CA ALA A 28 -0.80 -0.33 16.12
C ALA A 28 -1.69 0.46 15.16
N GLN A 29 -2.25 1.59 15.59
CA GLN A 29 -3.21 2.36 14.79
C GLN A 29 -2.55 3.44 13.91
N GLU A 30 -1.33 3.80 14.15
CA GLU A 30 -0.62 4.78 13.32
C GLU A 30 -0.30 4.26 11.91
N LYS A 31 -0.25 2.97 11.70
CA LYS A 31 0.00 2.36 10.40
C LYS A 31 -1.16 2.50 9.41
N GLY A 32 -2.34 2.84 9.86
CA GLY A 32 -3.53 2.96 9.00
C GLY A 32 -3.75 4.34 8.41
N LYS A 33 -3.07 5.37 8.91
CA LYS A 33 -3.33 6.75 8.50
C LYS A 33 -2.62 7.17 7.21
N ASP A 34 -1.55 6.49 6.85
CA ASP A 34 -0.67 6.92 5.78
C ASP A 34 -0.89 6.19 4.45
N ALA A 35 -1.66 5.10 4.45
CA ALA A 35 -1.98 4.34 3.27
C ALA A 35 -3.34 4.75 2.69
N LYS A 36 -3.33 5.75 1.81
CA LYS A 36 -4.52 6.17 1.10
C LYS A 36 -4.63 5.46 -0.25
N ALA A 37 -5.58 4.51 -0.35
CA ALA A 37 -5.94 3.94 -1.64
C ALA A 37 -6.76 4.96 -2.44
N VAL A 38 -6.28 5.30 -3.62
CA VAL A 38 -7.07 6.08 -4.57
C VAL A 38 -7.93 5.12 -5.37
N ALA A 39 -9.25 5.29 -5.30
CA ALA A 39 -10.18 4.50 -6.11
C ALA A 39 -9.89 4.70 -7.59
N ALA A 40 -9.47 3.63 -8.27
CA ALA A 40 -9.18 3.67 -9.69
C ALA A 40 -10.48 3.58 -10.49
N LYS A 41 -10.59 4.41 -11.50
CA LYS A 41 -11.59 4.24 -12.54
C LYS A 41 -11.27 3.00 -13.37
N LYS A 42 -12.29 2.43 -14.01
CA LYS A 42 -12.09 1.29 -14.92
C LYS A 42 -11.07 1.67 -16.01
N GLY A 43 -10.04 0.83 -16.17
CA GLY A 43 -8.97 1.07 -17.14
C GLY A 43 -7.82 1.95 -16.65
N GLU A 44 -7.87 2.41 -15.40
CA GLU A 44 -6.78 3.14 -14.75
C GLU A 44 -6.08 2.27 -13.70
N PRO A 45 -4.76 2.39 -13.52
CA PRO A 45 -4.05 1.66 -12.48
C PRO A 45 -4.45 2.16 -11.09
N THR A 46 -4.47 1.25 -10.14
CA THR A 46 -4.73 1.58 -8.73
C THR A 46 -3.45 2.06 -8.07
N GLN A 47 -3.52 3.15 -7.32
CA GLN A 47 -2.41 3.63 -6.50
C GLN A 47 -2.73 3.54 -5.03
N LYS A 48 -1.75 3.14 -4.24
CA LYS A 48 -1.78 3.18 -2.78
C LYS A 48 -0.61 4.03 -2.30
N VAL A 49 -0.91 5.20 -1.77
CA VAL A 49 0.11 6.13 -1.26
C VAL A 49 0.42 5.78 0.19
N TYR A 50 1.68 5.51 0.48
CA TYR A 50 2.19 5.19 1.82
C TYR A 50 2.71 6.41 2.56
N LEU A 51 3.38 7.30 1.84
CA LEU A 51 4.01 8.49 2.41
C LEU A 51 4.08 9.58 1.34
N GLU A 52 3.80 10.79 1.74
CA GLU A 52 4.05 11.97 0.92
C GLU A 52 4.46 13.14 1.78
N ASN A 53 5.58 13.77 1.45
CA ASN A 53 6.10 14.98 2.05
C ASN A 53 6.75 15.88 0.98
N ASP A 54 7.45 16.90 1.40
CA ASP A 54 8.08 17.85 0.45
C ASP A 54 9.23 17.23 -0.36
N ALA A 55 9.85 16.15 0.15
CA ALA A 55 11.00 15.52 -0.47
C ALA A 55 10.65 14.31 -1.35
N VAL A 56 9.68 13.51 -0.93
CA VAL A 56 9.35 12.25 -1.60
C VAL A 56 7.85 11.97 -1.62
N ARG A 57 7.46 11.17 -2.59
CA ARG A 57 6.15 10.49 -2.61
C ARG A 57 6.39 9.00 -2.79
N VAL A 58 5.92 8.20 -1.84
CA VAL A 58 6.06 6.74 -1.84
C VAL A 58 4.70 6.11 -2.06
N PHE A 59 4.60 5.31 -3.08
CA PHE A 59 3.34 4.65 -3.43
C PHE A 59 3.57 3.32 -4.14
N GLU A 60 2.55 2.49 -4.10
CA GLU A 60 2.45 1.27 -4.88
C GLU A 60 1.44 1.47 -5.98
N VAL A 61 1.76 1.04 -7.17
CA VAL A 61 0.86 1.09 -8.32
C VAL A 61 0.64 -0.30 -8.88
N THR A 62 -0.61 -0.64 -9.10
CA THR A 62 -1.03 -1.91 -9.70
C THR A 62 -1.66 -1.64 -11.05
N PHE A 63 -1.06 -2.20 -12.09
CA PHE A 63 -1.60 -2.21 -13.45
C PHE A 63 -2.24 -3.57 -13.73
N ARG A 64 -3.54 -3.61 -13.75
CA ARG A 64 -4.27 -4.81 -14.21
C ARG A 64 -4.20 -4.89 -15.74
N PRO A 65 -4.45 -6.05 -16.34
CA PRO A 65 -4.54 -6.17 -17.80
C PRO A 65 -5.47 -5.10 -18.40
N GLY A 66 -4.95 -4.32 -19.35
CA GLY A 66 -5.66 -3.23 -20.01
C GLY A 66 -5.58 -1.87 -19.33
N ASP A 67 -5.08 -1.78 -18.10
CA ASP A 67 -4.91 -0.50 -17.40
C ASP A 67 -3.86 0.38 -18.06
N ALA A 68 -4.17 1.65 -18.22
CA ALA A 68 -3.27 2.68 -18.73
C ALA A 68 -3.16 3.84 -17.73
N GLY A 69 -1.94 4.19 -17.38
CA GLY A 69 -1.67 5.34 -16.51
C GLY A 69 -1.80 6.67 -17.23
N ALA A 70 -1.85 7.75 -16.46
CA ALA A 70 -1.92 9.10 -17.00
C ALA A 70 -0.71 9.43 -17.87
N SER A 71 -0.94 10.21 -18.93
CA SER A 71 0.11 10.74 -19.79
C SER A 71 0.69 12.00 -19.15
N VAL A 72 1.76 11.83 -18.38
CA VAL A 72 2.41 12.89 -17.60
C VAL A 72 3.93 12.73 -17.60
N GLU A 73 4.63 13.82 -17.37
CA GLU A 73 6.05 13.78 -17.03
C GLU A 73 6.24 13.09 -15.66
N ARG A 74 7.36 12.41 -15.52
CA ARG A 74 7.69 11.74 -14.27
C ARG A 74 9.06 12.19 -13.78
N PRO A 75 9.16 12.47 -12.48
CA PRO A 75 10.42 12.92 -11.87
C PRO A 75 11.42 11.75 -11.75
N LEU A 76 12.60 12.07 -11.24
CA LEU A 76 13.54 11.08 -10.73
C LEU A 76 12.82 10.15 -9.76
N ARG A 77 12.99 8.85 -9.95
CA ARG A 77 12.31 7.86 -9.13
C ARG A 77 13.09 6.57 -8.97
N VAL A 78 12.88 5.94 -7.84
CA VAL A 78 13.33 4.57 -7.57
C VAL A 78 12.12 3.64 -7.66
N ILE A 79 12.25 2.55 -8.38
CA ILE A 79 11.19 1.58 -8.57
C ILE A 79 11.68 0.21 -8.13
N ARG A 80 10.94 -0.42 -7.23
CA ARG A 80 11.07 -1.84 -6.90
C ARG A 80 9.93 -2.60 -7.55
N VAL A 81 10.24 -3.63 -8.29
CA VAL A 81 9.25 -4.47 -8.96
C VAL A 81 8.76 -5.55 -8.00
N LEU A 82 7.52 -5.45 -7.56
CA LEU A 82 6.90 -6.45 -6.70
C LEU A 82 6.34 -7.61 -7.51
N LYS A 83 5.73 -7.32 -8.65
CA LYS A 83 5.27 -8.29 -9.62
C LYS A 83 5.57 -7.78 -11.02
N GLY A 84 6.42 -8.49 -11.72
CA GLY A 84 6.93 -8.10 -13.03
C GLY A 84 5.97 -8.36 -14.18
N GLY A 85 6.35 -7.88 -15.32
CA GLY A 85 5.63 -7.95 -16.59
C GLY A 85 6.19 -6.91 -17.56
N THR A 86 5.56 -6.72 -18.68
CA THR A 86 5.98 -5.72 -19.67
C THR A 86 4.94 -4.61 -19.76
N LEU A 87 5.35 -3.38 -19.46
CA LEU A 87 4.55 -2.19 -19.73
C LEU A 87 4.87 -1.66 -21.12
N THR A 88 3.87 -1.22 -21.82
CA THR A 88 4.02 -0.47 -23.06
C THR A 88 3.93 1.02 -22.74
N LEU A 89 4.99 1.76 -23.06
CA LEU A 89 5.01 3.21 -22.92
C LEU A 89 4.47 3.83 -24.20
N ILE A 90 3.42 4.63 -24.10
CA ILE A 90 2.78 5.27 -25.24
C ILE A 90 3.06 6.77 -25.15
N TYR A 91 3.80 7.27 -26.12
CA TYR A 91 4.15 8.69 -26.23
C TYR A 91 3.08 9.49 -26.97
N PRO A 92 3.01 10.81 -26.78
CA PRO A 92 1.99 11.66 -27.43
C PRO A 92 1.99 11.61 -28.96
N ASP A 93 3.13 11.34 -29.58
CA ASP A 93 3.27 11.18 -31.04
C ASP A 93 2.80 9.80 -31.55
N GLY A 94 2.30 8.94 -30.67
CA GLY A 94 1.87 7.58 -30.98
C GLY A 94 2.98 6.54 -30.96
N LYS A 95 4.22 6.94 -30.73
CA LYS A 95 5.35 6.01 -30.58
C LYS A 95 5.12 5.12 -29.35
N LYS A 96 5.44 3.84 -29.49
CA LYS A 96 5.33 2.84 -28.42
C LYS A 96 6.69 2.24 -28.12
N GLU A 97 6.97 2.07 -26.85
CA GLU A 97 8.17 1.40 -26.34
C GLU A 97 7.78 0.34 -25.31
N LYS A 98 8.31 -0.87 -25.45
CA LYS A 98 8.10 -1.92 -24.47
C LYS A 98 9.16 -1.85 -23.38
N LEU A 99 8.72 -1.82 -22.13
CA LEU A 99 9.57 -1.78 -20.97
C LEU A 99 9.32 -3.01 -20.09
N PRO A 100 10.22 -3.99 -20.14
CA PRO A 100 10.11 -5.17 -19.29
C PRO A 100 10.50 -4.85 -17.85
N TRP A 101 9.76 -5.42 -16.92
CA TRP A 101 10.00 -5.36 -15.49
C TRP A 101 10.13 -6.77 -14.93
N LYS A 102 11.24 -7.07 -14.31
CA LYS A 102 11.48 -8.36 -13.68
C LYS A 102 11.15 -8.26 -12.18
N THR A 103 10.39 -9.22 -11.65
CA THR A 103 10.09 -9.31 -10.22
C THR A 103 11.36 -9.28 -9.38
N GLY A 104 11.40 -8.41 -8.37
CA GLY A 104 12.54 -8.22 -7.49
C GLY A 104 13.55 -7.18 -7.94
N ASP A 105 13.48 -6.70 -9.18
CA ASP A 105 14.38 -5.65 -9.68
C ASP A 105 14.17 -4.34 -8.92
N VAL A 106 15.27 -3.63 -8.74
CA VAL A 106 15.27 -2.23 -8.27
C VAL A 106 15.95 -1.39 -9.35
N LYS A 107 15.23 -0.38 -9.83
CA LYS A 107 15.74 0.51 -10.90
C LYS A 107 15.59 1.98 -10.51
N VAL A 108 16.61 2.75 -10.81
CA VAL A 108 16.54 4.21 -10.78
C VAL A 108 16.17 4.70 -12.18
N ARG A 109 15.13 5.50 -12.28
CA ARG A 109 14.71 6.12 -13.53
C ARG A 109 14.90 7.61 -13.43
N GLN A 110 15.66 8.16 -14.37
CA GLN A 110 15.83 9.60 -14.51
C GLN A 110 14.48 10.26 -14.88
N PRO A 111 14.35 11.57 -14.72
CA PRO A 111 13.18 12.28 -15.21
C PRO A 111 12.89 11.93 -16.67
N THR A 112 11.64 11.67 -16.97
CA THR A 112 11.21 11.23 -18.30
C THR A 112 10.17 12.18 -18.87
N PRO A 113 10.13 12.34 -20.20
CA PRO A 113 9.09 13.11 -20.86
C PRO A 113 7.71 12.46 -20.66
N VAL A 114 6.69 13.12 -21.15
CA VAL A 114 5.30 12.66 -21.10
C VAL A 114 5.14 11.32 -21.81
N TYR A 115 4.57 10.35 -21.13
CA TYR A 115 4.09 9.08 -21.68
C TYR A 115 3.00 8.48 -20.83
N SER A 116 2.19 7.61 -21.41
CA SER A 116 1.20 6.78 -20.73
C SER A 116 1.69 5.33 -20.66
N PRO A 117 1.91 4.76 -19.47
CA PRO A 117 2.24 3.34 -19.34
C PRO A 117 0.96 2.51 -19.41
N LYS A 118 0.97 1.45 -20.20
CA LYS A 118 -0.15 0.53 -20.37
C LYS A 118 0.26 -0.91 -20.15
N ASN A 119 -0.55 -1.65 -19.44
CA ASN A 119 -0.39 -3.10 -19.33
C ASN A 119 -1.20 -3.79 -20.44
N GLU A 120 -0.52 -4.17 -21.50
CA GLU A 120 -1.11 -4.93 -22.61
C GLU A 120 -1.00 -6.45 -22.42
N GLY A 121 -0.47 -6.90 -21.27
CA GLY A 121 -0.34 -8.31 -20.91
C GLY A 121 -1.60 -8.89 -20.30
N LYS A 122 -1.46 -10.10 -19.76
CA LYS A 122 -2.57 -10.89 -19.18
C LYS A 122 -2.53 -10.99 -17.67
N SER A 123 -1.48 -10.49 -17.02
CA SER A 123 -1.32 -10.53 -15.58
C SER A 123 -1.07 -9.14 -15.00
N ASP A 124 -1.35 -8.98 -13.71
CA ASP A 124 -1.09 -7.73 -13.00
C ASP A 124 0.40 -7.43 -12.92
N ILE A 125 0.74 -6.14 -13.02
CA ILE A 125 2.07 -5.62 -12.77
C ILE A 125 1.99 -4.72 -11.54
N VAL A 126 2.83 -4.97 -10.53
CA VAL A 126 2.85 -4.23 -9.29
C VAL A 126 4.22 -3.61 -9.07
N LEU A 127 4.26 -2.30 -8.95
CA LEU A 127 5.48 -1.53 -8.75
C LEU A 127 5.39 -0.73 -7.46
N TYR A 128 6.45 -0.78 -6.66
CA TYR A 128 6.65 0.10 -5.52
C TYR A 128 7.55 1.25 -5.96
N VAL A 129 7.06 2.47 -5.86
CA VAL A 129 7.67 3.65 -6.47
C VAL A 129 7.96 4.71 -5.42
N VAL A 130 9.17 5.25 -5.46
CA VAL A 130 9.57 6.41 -4.70
C VAL A 130 9.88 7.55 -5.68
N TYR A 131 9.02 8.55 -5.74
CA TYR A 131 9.30 9.80 -6.45
C TYR A 131 10.17 10.69 -5.59
N VAL A 132 11.25 11.17 -6.16
CA VAL A 132 12.10 12.18 -5.54
C VAL A 132 11.66 13.56 -6.06
N LYS A 133 11.08 14.34 -5.18
CA LYS A 133 10.63 15.69 -5.53
C LYS A 133 11.83 16.62 -5.62
N GLN A 134 11.86 17.44 -6.67
CA GLN A 134 12.89 18.47 -6.75
C GLN A 134 12.58 19.58 -5.75
N PRO A 135 13.58 20.09 -5.04
CA PRO A 135 13.39 21.26 -4.19
C PRO A 135 12.83 22.41 -5.02
N LYS A 136 11.81 23.05 -4.52
CA LYS A 136 11.29 24.28 -5.11
C LYS A 136 12.39 25.33 -5.05
N LYS A 137 12.77 25.83 -6.21
CA LYS A 137 13.70 26.98 -6.30
C LYS A 137 12.99 28.24 -5.83
#